data_843cb7ffa5664f93fc90e8febf838cfa
#
_entry.id   843cb7ffa5664f93fc90e8febf838cfa
#
_cell.length_a   1.000
_cell.length_b   1.000
_cell.length_c   1.000
_cell.angle_alpha   90.00
_cell.angle_beta   90.00
_cell.angle_gamma   90.00
#
_symmetry.space_group_name_H-M   'P 1'
#
loop_
_entity.id
_entity.type
_entity.pdbx_description
1 polymer ?
#
loop_
_entity_poly.entity_id
_entity_poly.type
_entity_poly.pdbx_seq_one_letter_code
_entity_poly.pdbx_strand_id
1 'polypeptide(L)'
;MRATSIAIDVDGSPSGYISWHNHFYNKSKIRILKPSKKNERFGVQRMEMLAVYFAILDNLRGFRKIKRKKKIIVVRSDSKSTIEQLNKKTGIKDDIMRRIYNSIIRILGKVSCSLIFDHLNRTKNTAGKILEHLRRESIHMYKKDQHINKKGALI
;
A
#
# COMPACT_ATOMS: atom_id res chain seq x y z
N MET A 1 4.07 -12.70 -28.88
CA MET A 1 3.16 -11.82 -28.14
C MET A 1 3.86 -11.22 -26.94
N ARG A 2 3.85 -9.93 -26.82
CA ARG A 2 4.42 -9.25 -25.65
C ARG A 2 3.48 -9.39 -24.45
N ALA A 3 4.02 -9.76 -23.28
CA ALA A 3 3.27 -9.76 -22.03
C ALA A 3 2.91 -8.31 -21.62
N THR A 4 1.71 -8.10 -21.10
CA THR A 4 1.34 -6.81 -20.50
C THR A 4 1.81 -6.80 -19.06
N SER A 5 2.66 -5.84 -18.72
CA SER A 5 3.14 -5.63 -17.36
C SER A 5 2.39 -4.47 -16.71
N ILE A 6 1.86 -4.72 -15.51
CA ILE A 6 1.17 -3.73 -14.69
C ILE A 6 1.97 -3.55 -13.42
N ALA A 7 2.61 -2.39 -13.28
CA ALA A 7 3.36 -2.07 -12.06
C ALA A 7 2.48 -1.30 -11.09
N ILE A 8 2.44 -1.75 -9.84
CA ILE A 8 1.71 -1.11 -8.75
C ILE A 8 2.67 -0.88 -7.59
N ASP A 9 2.88 0.37 -7.24
CA ASP A 9 3.63 0.75 -6.05
C ASP A 9 2.70 0.77 -4.84
N VAL A 10 3.20 0.31 -3.70
CA VAL A 10 2.46 0.26 -2.44
C VAL A 10 3.27 0.85 -1.31
N ASP A 11 2.60 1.44 -0.34
CA ASP A 11 3.20 1.92 0.89
C ASP A 11 2.20 1.89 2.04
N GLY A 12 2.67 1.62 3.24
CA GLY A 12 1.88 1.60 4.45
C GLY A 12 2.56 2.37 5.58
N SER A 13 1.79 3.09 6.37
CA SER A 13 2.25 3.92 7.47
C SER A 13 1.74 3.38 8.81
N PRO A 14 2.55 3.45 9.90
CA PRO A 14 2.11 3.03 11.22
C PRO A 14 0.93 3.87 11.77
N SER A 15 0.65 5.02 11.19
CA SER A 15 -0.51 5.85 11.52
C SER A 15 -1.83 5.34 10.95
N GLY A 16 -1.83 4.25 10.19
CA GLY A 16 -3.01 3.63 9.62
C GLY A 16 -3.32 4.02 8.17
N TYR A 17 -2.43 4.75 7.51
CA TYR A 17 -2.61 5.13 6.10
C TYR A 17 -1.94 4.12 5.19
N ILE A 18 -2.65 3.76 4.13
CA ILE A 18 -2.15 2.92 3.03
C ILE A 18 -2.33 3.67 1.74
N SER A 19 -1.36 3.59 0.86
CA SER A 19 -1.48 4.08 -0.51
C SER A 19 -1.03 3.04 -1.51
N TRP A 20 -1.61 3.11 -2.70
CA TRP A 20 -1.10 2.41 -3.86
C TRP A 20 -1.20 3.31 -5.09
N HIS A 21 -0.32 3.09 -6.04
CA HIS A 21 -0.32 3.75 -7.34
C HIS A 21 -0.18 2.71 -8.46
N ASN A 22 -1.17 2.63 -9.32
CA ASN A 22 -1.16 1.78 -10.50
C ASN A 22 -0.64 2.57 -11.70
N HIS A 23 0.57 2.26 -12.15
CA HIS A 23 1.22 2.95 -13.27
C HIS A 23 0.57 2.67 -14.62
N PHE A 24 -0.08 1.53 -14.77
CA PHE A 24 -0.74 1.17 -16.03
C PHE A 24 -1.98 2.05 -16.30
N TYR A 25 -2.80 2.27 -15.27
CA TYR A 25 -3.99 3.11 -15.37
C TYR A 25 -3.76 4.55 -14.91
N ASN A 26 -2.60 4.84 -14.37
CA ASN A 26 -2.28 6.11 -13.71
C ASN A 26 -3.31 6.48 -12.64
N LYS A 27 -3.63 5.54 -11.78
CA LYS A 27 -4.58 5.69 -10.68
C LYS A 27 -3.90 5.45 -9.34
N SER A 28 -4.27 6.27 -8.36
CA SER A 28 -3.82 6.16 -6.98
C SER A 28 -5.00 6.09 -6.03
N LYS A 29 -4.79 5.47 -4.87
CA LYS A 29 -5.78 5.47 -3.79
C LYS A 29 -5.08 5.54 -2.45
N ILE A 30 -5.71 6.23 -1.51
CA ILE A 30 -5.34 6.26 -0.11
C ILE A 30 -6.48 5.61 0.68
N ARG A 31 -6.12 4.68 1.56
CA ARG A 31 -7.05 4.10 2.53
C ARG A 31 -6.61 4.47 3.93
N ILE A 32 -7.58 4.71 4.79
CA ILE A 32 -7.36 4.99 6.20
C ILE A 32 -7.93 3.83 6.98
N LEU A 33 -7.05 3.12 7.71
CA LEU A 33 -7.44 2.05 8.60
C LEU A 33 -7.42 2.58 10.03
N LYS A 34 -8.54 2.40 10.74
CA LYS A 34 -8.63 2.77 12.14
C LYS A 34 -8.38 1.53 13.01
N PRO A 35 -7.51 1.61 14.03
CA PRO A 35 -7.34 0.51 14.98
C PRO A 35 -8.66 0.25 15.72
N SER A 36 -8.90 -1.02 16.05
CA SER A 36 -10.10 -1.44 16.76
C SER A 36 -10.15 -0.96 18.20
N LYS A 37 -9.01 -0.65 18.80
CA LYS A 37 -8.85 -0.13 20.16
C LYS A 37 -8.22 1.25 20.14
N LYS A 38 -8.70 2.12 21.03
CA LYS A 38 -8.10 3.45 21.25
C LYS A 38 -6.65 3.28 21.69
N ASN A 39 -5.72 3.99 21.06
CA ASN A 39 -4.26 3.93 21.28
C ASN A 39 -3.54 2.69 20.73
N GLU A 40 -4.22 1.80 20.00
CA GLU A 40 -3.57 0.70 19.31
C GLU A 40 -2.91 1.23 18.03
N ARG A 41 -1.61 1.00 17.88
CA ARG A 41 -0.88 1.33 16.65
C ARG A 41 -0.70 0.06 15.82
N PHE A 42 -0.91 0.19 14.52
CA PHE A 42 -0.50 -0.87 13.60
C PHE A 42 1.03 -0.92 13.53
N GLY A 43 1.61 -2.10 13.57
CA GLY A 43 3.04 -2.26 13.28
C GLY A 43 3.34 -1.90 11.82
N VAL A 44 4.50 -1.29 11.56
CA VAL A 44 4.91 -0.89 10.20
C VAL A 44 4.84 -2.07 9.24
N GLN A 45 5.32 -3.25 9.64
CA GLN A 45 5.32 -4.44 8.79
C GLN A 45 3.91 -4.92 8.45
N ARG A 46 2.97 -4.85 9.39
CA ARG A 46 1.56 -5.19 9.14
C ARG A 46 0.95 -4.23 8.12
N MET A 47 1.22 -2.95 8.25
CA MET A 47 0.72 -1.92 7.33
C MET A 47 1.29 -2.10 5.93
N GLU A 48 2.56 -2.45 5.80
CA GLU A 48 3.18 -2.74 4.50
C GLU A 48 2.52 -3.96 3.83
N MET A 49 2.26 -5.02 4.59
CA MET A 49 1.58 -6.20 4.08
C MET A 49 0.12 -5.90 3.70
N LEU A 50 -0.59 -5.10 4.50
CA LEU A 50 -1.94 -4.64 4.20
C LEU A 50 -1.98 -3.75 2.96
N ALA A 51 -0.95 -2.95 2.73
CA ALA A 51 -0.84 -2.14 1.52
C ALA A 51 -0.80 -3.01 0.26
N VAL A 52 -0.06 -4.11 0.29
CA VAL A 52 -0.06 -5.12 -0.79
C VAL A 52 -1.45 -5.72 -0.98
N TYR A 53 -2.08 -6.14 0.10
CA TYR A 53 -3.42 -6.74 0.07
C TYR A 53 -4.45 -5.81 -0.58
N PHE A 54 -4.53 -4.57 -0.13
CA PHE A 54 -5.50 -3.61 -0.66
C PHE A 54 -5.17 -3.16 -2.08
N ALA A 55 -3.91 -3.07 -2.44
CA ALA A 55 -3.51 -2.78 -3.80
C ALA A 55 -4.03 -3.85 -4.78
N ILE A 56 -3.90 -5.12 -4.42
CA ILE A 56 -4.41 -6.23 -5.24
C ILE A 56 -5.95 -6.22 -5.25
N LEU A 57 -6.57 -6.10 -4.10
CA LEU A 57 -8.04 -6.10 -3.97
C LEU A 57 -8.68 -4.99 -4.80
N ASP A 58 -8.17 -3.77 -4.69
CA ASP A 58 -8.73 -2.60 -5.36
C ASP A 58 -8.54 -2.64 -6.88
N ASN A 59 -7.54 -3.37 -7.36
CA ASN A 59 -7.21 -3.45 -8.79
C ASN A 59 -7.72 -4.74 -9.48
N LEU A 60 -8.44 -5.61 -8.76
CA LEU A 60 -8.91 -6.88 -9.31
C LEU A 60 -9.74 -6.72 -10.59
N ARG A 61 -10.66 -5.76 -10.61
CA ARG A 61 -11.48 -5.50 -11.80
C ARG A 61 -10.64 -5.08 -13.00
N GLY A 62 -9.63 -4.23 -12.76
CA GLY A 62 -8.69 -3.81 -13.79
C GLY A 62 -7.91 -4.99 -14.36
N PHE A 63 -7.45 -5.90 -13.51
CA PHE A 63 -6.74 -7.09 -13.95
C PHE A 63 -7.60 -8.00 -14.81
N ARG A 64 -8.88 -8.18 -14.47
CA ARG A 64 -9.83 -9.01 -15.24
C ARG A 64 -10.19 -8.41 -16.59
N LYS A 65 -10.20 -7.09 -16.73
CA LYS A 65 -10.50 -6.40 -17.99
C LYS A 65 -9.42 -6.58 -19.05
N ILE A 66 -8.21 -6.93 -18.66
CA ILE A 66 -7.11 -7.13 -19.59
C ILE A 66 -7.24 -8.53 -20.19
N LYS A 67 -7.68 -8.60 -21.46
CA LYS A 67 -7.95 -9.85 -22.19
C LYS A 67 -6.71 -10.53 -22.79
N ARG A 68 -5.51 -10.00 -22.56
CA ARG A 68 -4.28 -10.58 -23.11
C ARG A 68 -3.89 -11.87 -22.39
N LYS A 69 -3.41 -12.87 -23.14
CA LYS A 69 -3.08 -14.20 -22.63
C LYS A 69 -1.99 -14.22 -21.56
N LYS A 70 -1.08 -13.24 -21.55
CA LYS A 70 -0.02 -13.12 -20.54
C LYS A 70 -0.09 -11.75 -19.87
N LYS A 71 -0.51 -11.74 -18.62
CA LYS A 71 -0.49 -10.55 -17.75
C LYS A 71 0.52 -10.78 -16.65
N ILE A 72 1.38 -9.81 -16.45
CA ILE A 72 2.33 -9.81 -15.33
C ILE A 72 1.98 -8.62 -14.46
N ILE A 73 1.63 -8.89 -13.21
CA ILE A 73 1.40 -7.85 -12.23
C ILE A 73 2.65 -7.77 -11.34
N VAL A 74 3.24 -6.60 -11.26
CA VAL A 74 4.42 -6.35 -10.45
C VAL A 74 4.01 -5.43 -9.30
N VAL A 75 3.95 -5.97 -8.09
CA VAL A 75 3.71 -5.17 -6.89
C VAL A 75 5.06 -4.79 -6.30
N ARG A 76 5.30 -3.50 -6.17
CA ARG A 76 6.57 -2.95 -5.71
C ARG A 76 6.42 -2.26 -4.37
N SER A 77 7.31 -2.56 -3.44
CA SER A 77 7.38 -1.94 -2.12
C SER A 77 8.83 -1.58 -1.78
N ASP A 78 9.01 -0.53 -1.00
CA ASP A 78 10.32 -0.20 -0.44
C ASP A 78 10.63 -0.97 0.86
N SER A 79 9.69 -1.74 1.37
CA SER A 79 9.89 -2.65 2.50
C SER A 79 10.52 -3.95 2.04
N LYS A 80 11.83 -4.06 2.18
CA LYS A 80 12.60 -5.26 1.81
C LYS A 80 12.08 -6.51 2.54
N SER A 81 11.81 -6.40 3.83
CA SER A 81 11.31 -7.52 4.64
C SER A 81 9.96 -8.04 4.15
N THR A 82 9.04 -7.15 3.78
CA THR A 82 7.74 -7.52 3.23
C THR A 82 7.89 -8.26 1.90
N ILE A 83 8.73 -7.77 1.02
CA ILE A 83 8.98 -8.41 -0.28
C ILE A 83 9.64 -9.78 -0.11
N GLU A 84 10.60 -9.92 0.79
CA GLU A 84 11.21 -11.21 1.11
C GLU A 84 10.19 -12.23 1.66
N GLN A 85 9.29 -11.78 2.52
CA GLN A 85 8.20 -12.62 3.06
C GLN A 85 7.23 -13.05 1.96
N LEU A 86 6.83 -12.14 1.09
CA LEU A 86 5.94 -12.44 -0.05
C LEU A 86 6.58 -13.40 -1.04
N ASN A 87 7.88 -13.31 -1.25
CA ASN A 87 8.66 -14.20 -2.10
C ASN A 87 9.08 -15.50 -1.38
N LYS A 88 8.63 -15.73 -0.15
CA LYS A 88 8.95 -16.90 0.68
C LYS A 88 10.44 -17.06 0.98
N LYS A 89 11.23 -16.00 0.90
CA LYS A 89 12.65 -16.01 1.26
C LYS A 89 12.87 -15.99 2.77
N THR A 90 11.89 -15.46 3.52
CA THR A 90 11.88 -15.44 4.99
C THR A 90 10.53 -15.90 5.51
N GLY A 91 10.50 -16.46 6.72
CA GLY A 91 9.26 -16.88 7.36
C GLY A 91 8.45 -15.69 7.91
N ILE A 92 7.15 -15.86 8.03
CA ILE A 92 6.25 -14.90 8.66
C ILE A 92 5.92 -15.43 10.07
N LYS A 93 6.46 -14.78 11.10
CA LYS A 93 6.25 -15.16 12.51
C LYS A 93 4.98 -14.58 13.11
N ASP A 94 4.58 -13.39 12.67
CA ASP A 94 3.40 -12.68 13.17
C ASP A 94 2.12 -13.32 12.62
N ASP A 95 1.20 -13.72 13.51
CA ASP A 95 -0.03 -14.39 13.12
C ASP A 95 -0.97 -13.52 12.29
N ILE A 96 -1.02 -12.23 12.57
CA ILE A 96 -1.85 -11.27 11.82
C ILE A 96 -1.29 -11.11 10.41
N MET A 97 0.03 -10.94 10.27
CA MET A 97 0.68 -10.86 8.96
C MET A 97 0.48 -12.16 8.16
N ARG A 98 0.52 -13.30 8.82
CA ARG A 98 0.25 -14.59 8.17
C ARG A 98 -1.16 -14.68 7.63
N ARG A 99 -2.16 -14.19 8.37
CA ARG A 99 -3.55 -14.10 7.91
C ARG A 99 -3.70 -13.17 6.71
N ILE A 100 -3.02 -12.04 6.74
CA ILE A 100 -3.00 -11.09 5.60
C ILE A 100 -2.37 -11.77 4.38
N TYR A 101 -1.23 -12.41 4.54
CA TYR A 101 -0.56 -13.17 3.48
C TYR A 101 -1.48 -14.24 2.88
N ASN A 102 -2.16 -15.03 3.70
CA ASN A 102 -3.10 -16.06 3.23
C ASN A 102 -4.27 -15.43 2.45
N SER A 103 -4.74 -14.26 2.87
CA SER A 103 -5.78 -13.51 2.15
C SER A 103 -5.28 -13.03 0.78
N ILE A 104 -4.03 -12.59 0.68
CA ILE A 104 -3.40 -12.22 -0.59
C ILE A 104 -3.37 -13.42 -1.53
N ILE A 105 -2.90 -14.57 -1.07
CA ILE A 105 -2.84 -15.80 -1.88
C ILE A 105 -4.24 -16.22 -2.34
N ARG A 106 -5.25 -16.11 -1.49
CA ARG A 106 -6.64 -16.43 -1.83
C ARG A 106 -7.18 -15.53 -2.93
N ILE A 107 -6.92 -14.23 -2.85
CA ILE A 107 -7.37 -13.28 -3.87
C ILE A 107 -6.66 -13.55 -5.20
N LEU A 108 -5.37 -13.84 -5.16
CA LEU A 108 -4.58 -14.14 -6.35
C LEU A 108 -5.07 -15.38 -7.09
N GLY A 109 -5.60 -16.37 -6.37
CA GLY A 109 -6.24 -17.54 -6.98
C GLY A 109 -7.45 -17.20 -7.85
N LYS A 110 -8.03 -16.01 -7.72
CA LYS A 110 -9.15 -15.52 -8.55
C LYS A 110 -8.71 -14.81 -9.82
N VAL A 111 -7.44 -14.61 -10.03
CA VAL A 111 -6.88 -13.84 -11.14
C VAL A 111 -5.94 -14.72 -11.96
N SER A 112 -6.24 -14.87 -13.25
CA SER A 112 -5.36 -15.57 -14.20
C SER A 112 -4.22 -14.66 -14.64
N CYS A 113 -3.24 -14.46 -13.78
CA CYS A 113 -2.07 -13.64 -14.10
C CYS A 113 -0.85 -14.11 -13.31
N SER A 114 0.32 -13.80 -13.81
CA SER A 114 1.56 -13.96 -13.06
C SER A 114 1.75 -12.77 -12.14
N LEU A 115 2.11 -13.02 -10.89
CA LEU A 115 2.39 -12.00 -9.91
C LEU A 115 3.87 -12.03 -9.53
N ILE A 116 4.48 -10.88 -9.52
CA ILE A 116 5.86 -10.66 -9.09
C ILE A 116 5.85 -9.62 -7.99
N PHE A 117 6.54 -9.92 -6.88
CA PHE A 117 6.79 -8.95 -5.81
C PHE A 117 8.23 -8.46 -5.94
N ASP A 118 8.39 -7.17 -6.04
CA ASP A 118 9.69 -6.56 -6.29
C ASP A 118 9.98 -5.42 -5.30
N HIS A 119 11.24 -5.35 -4.89
CA HIS A 119 11.71 -4.28 -4.02
C HIS A 119 12.17 -3.09 -4.87
N LEU A 120 11.77 -1.88 -4.46
CA LEU A 120 12.26 -0.66 -5.09
C LEU A 120 12.81 0.29 -4.03
N ASN A 121 13.67 1.22 -4.47
CA ASN A 121 14.21 2.25 -3.61
C ASN A 121 13.09 3.20 -3.17
N ARG A 122 13.12 3.63 -1.91
CA ARG A 122 12.15 4.55 -1.33
C ARG A 122 11.97 5.84 -2.14
N THR A 123 13.04 6.36 -2.72
CA THR A 123 12.99 7.56 -3.57
C THR A 123 12.20 7.37 -4.86
N LYS A 124 12.02 6.12 -5.31
CA LYS A 124 11.29 5.76 -6.52
C LYS A 124 9.86 5.28 -6.25
N ASN A 125 9.46 5.14 -4.98
CA ASN A 125 8.13 4.65 -4.60
C ASN A 125 7.11 5.78 -4.71
N THR A 126 6.29 5.76 -5.76
CA THR A 126 5.24 6.77 -5.97
C THR A 126 4.18 6.74 -4.86
N ALA A 127 3.79 5.54 -4.38
CA ALA A 127 2.86 5.40 -3.26
C ALA A 127 3.42 6.02 -1.98
N GLY A 128 4.70 5.83 -1.71
CA GLY A 128 5.39 6.44 -0.56
C GLY A 128 5.40 7.97 -0.64
N LYS A 129 5.62 8.52 -1.83
CA LYS A 129 5.57 9.98 -2.06
C LYS A 129 4.17 10.54 -1.80
N ILE A 130 3.12 9.82 -2.16
CA ILE A 130 1.74 10.21 -1.89
C ILE A 130 1.48 10.30 -0.39
N LEU A 131 1.89 9.30 0.40
CA LEU A 131 1.73 9.32 1.85
C LEU A 131 2.56 10.41 2.52
N GLU A 132 3.77 10.63 2.06
CA GLU A 132 4.63 11.70 2.59
C GLU A 132 4.04 13.08 2.33
N HIS A 133 3.51 13.31 1.14
CA HIS A 133 2.82 14.55 0.80
C HIS A 133 1.59 14.79 1.68
N LEU A 134 0.76 13.76 1.88
CA LEU A 134 -0.39 13.80 2.77
C LEU A 134 0.01 14.16 4.21
N ARG A 135 1.08 13.57 4.72
CA ARG A 135 1.60 13.87 6.06
C ARG A 135 2.05 15.32 6.19
N ARG A 136 2.76 15.85 5.21
CA ARG A 136 3.22 17.25 5.18
C ARG A 136 2.03 18.23 5.17
N GLU A 137 1.01 17.96 4.36
CA GLU A 137 -0.21 18.77 4.32
C GLU A 137 -0.95 18.76 5.66
N SER A 138 -1.12 17.59 6.28
CA SER A 138 -1.76 17.45 7.59
C SER A 138 -1.04 18.26 8.66
N ILE A 139 0.30 18.23 8.70
CA ILE A 139 1.10 19.02 9.63
C ILE A 139 0.93 20.53 9.35
N HIS A 140 0.91 20.92 8.09
CA HIS A 140 0.73 22.33 7.69
C HIS A 140 -0.64 22.86 8.12
N MET A 141 -1.69 22.11 7.89
CA MET A 141 -3.05 22.46 8.32
C MET A 141 -3.16 22.55 9.85
N TYR A 142 -2.59 21.59 10.58
CA TYR A 142 -2.57 21.61 12.03
C TYR A 142 -1.88 22.88 12.57
N LYS A 143 -0.74 23.27 12.02
CA LYS A 143 -0.04 24.50 12.40
C LYS A 143 -0.86 25.75 12.09
N LYS A 144 -1.56 25.75 10.97
CA LYS A 144 -2.44 26.86 10.57
C LYS A 144 -3.60 27.02 11.56
N ASP A 145 -4.26 25.92 11.92
CA ASP A 145 -5.37 25.93 12.88
C ASP A 145 -4.92 26.37 14.26
N GLN A 146 -3.74 25.95 14.73
CA GLN A 146 -3.15 26.41 15.98
C GLN A 146 -2.87 27.92 15.96
N HIS A 147 -2.46 28.45 14.83
CA HIS A 147 -2.21 29.89 14.67
C HIS A 147 -3.49 30.71 14.70
N ILE A 148 -4.55 30.21 14.09
CA ILE A 148 -5.90 30.83 14.12
C ILE A 148 -6.46 30.82 15.54
N ASN A 149 -6.38 29.71 16.25
CA ASN A 149 -6.86 29.59 17.62
C ASN A 149 -6.12 30.50 18.59
N LYS A 150 -4.81 30.65 18.42
CA LYS A 150 -4.02 31.60 19.23
C LYS A 150 -4.39 33.06 18.98
N LYS A 151 -4.74 33.43 17.73
CA LYS A 151 -5.21 34.77 17.41
C LYS A 151 -6.64 35.01 17.90
N GLY A 152 -7.50 33.99 17.86
CA GLY A 152 -8.85 34.08 18.40
C GLY A 152 -8.92 34.17 19.92
N ALA A 153 -7.92 33.66 20.63
CA ALA A 153 -7.84 33.75 22.10
C ALA A 153 -7.37 35.12 22.63
N LEU A 154 -6.96 36.02 21.74
CA LEU A 154 -6.51 37.38 22.09
C LEU A 154 -7.62 38.43 21.92
N ILE A 155 -8.80 38.00 21.55
CA ILE A 155 -10.03 38.83 21.48
C ILE A 155 -10.91 38.47 22.68
#